data_74f4f59877cb3be64315f2a286de62b9
#
_entry.id   74f4f59877cb3be64315f2a286de62b9
#
_cell.length_a   1.000
_cell.length_b   1.000
_cell.length_c   1.000
_cell.angle_alpha   90.00
_cell.angle_beta   90.00
_cell.angle_gamma   90.00
#
_symmetry.space_group_name_H-M   'P 1'
#
loop_
_entity.id
_entity.type
_entity.pdbx_description
1 polymer ?
#
loop_
_entity_poly.entity_id
_entity_poly.type
_entity_poly.pdbx_seq_one_letter_code
_entity_poly.pdbx_strand_id
1 'polypeptide(L)'
;MKVRRPRGLLLALIGSLALAVPAGAGGAQTSDEMAYALVKEIEQHRAQTWHRQRVMGIRRTRTTFLERRVGSLELLRQLRDTWRRRAVIARKRLVRPPHRAAWLCIHRYEGSWKDPNAPYYGGLQMDITFQRTYGRYLLRRKGTANRWTPAEQMWTAEKALRAGRGFYPWPNTARHCGLL
;
A
#
# COMPACT_ATOMS: atom_id res chain seq x y z
N MET A 1 33.43 -64.02 30.15
CA MET A 1 33.66 -63.52 31.54
C MET A 1 32.57 -62.47 31.85
N LYS A 2 31.72 -62.78 32.84
CA LYS A 2 30.68 -61.88 33.36
C LYS A 2 31.28 -60.94 34.37
N VAL A 3 30.98 -59.64 34.32
CA VAL A 3 31.15 -58.75 35.47
C VAL A 3 29.92 -57.85 35.59
N ARG A 4 29.38 -57.92 36.82
CA ARG A 4 28.10 -57.34 37.26
C ARG A 4 28.17 -55.84 37.53
N ARG A 5 27.01 -55.21 37.38
CA ARG A 5 26.69 -53.85 37.87
C ARG A 5 26.60 -53.77 39.38
N PRO A 6 26.77 -52.58 39.94
CA PRO A 6 25.92 -52.20 41.06
C PRO A 6 25.01 -51.00 40.72
N ARG A 7 23.77 -51.13 41.19
CA ARG A 7 22.76 -50.07 41.24
C ARG A 7 23.09 -49.14 42.39
N GLY A 8 23.27 -47.86 42.08
CA GLY A 8 23.27 -46.78 43.06
C GLY A 8 22.03 -45.93 42.87
N LEU A 9 21.16 -45.95 43.86
CA LEU A 9 19.96 -45.13 43.96
C LEU A 9 20.37 -43.74 44.41
N LEU A 10 20.23 -42.69 43.57
CA LEU A 10 20.37 -41.30 43.95
C LEU A 10 19.00 -40.66 43.90
N LEU A 11 18.44 -40.39 45.07
CA LEU A 11 17.29 -39.54 45.30
C LEU A 11 17.67 -38.09 44.95
N ALA A 12 17.17 -37.59 43.83
CA ALA A 12 17.27 -36.17 43.50
C ALA A 12 16.06 -35.46 44.10
N LEU A 13 16.30 -34.61 45.09
CA LEU A 13 15.34 -33.65 45.61
C LEU A 13 15.04 -32.61 44.49
N ILE A 14 13.84 -32.66 43.95
CA ILE A 14 13.36 -31.62 43.04
C ILE A 14 12.91 -30.41 43.88
N GLY A 15 13.82 -29.50 44.07
CA GLY A 15 13.46 -28.17 44.58
C GLY A 15 12.70 -27.40 43.54
N SER A 16 11.38 -27.23 43.74
CA SER A 16 10.55 -26.36 42.92
C SER A 16 10.97 -24.90 43.13
N LEU A 17 11.81 -24.40 42.24
CA LEU A 17 12.11 -22.97 42.15
C LEU A 17 10.92 -22.28 41.46
N ALA A 18 10.00 -21.73 42.25
CA ALA A 18 8.93 -20.89 41.75
C ALA A 18 9.58 -19.60 41.21
N LEU A 19 9.77 -19.53 39.89
CA LEU A 19 10.10 -18.31 39.20
C LEU A 19 8.90 -17.35 39.34
N ALA A 20 8.99 -16.42 40.28
CA ALA A 20 8.10 -15.26 40.32
C ALA A 20 8.29 -14.49 39.00
N VAL A 21 7.38 -14.65 38.07
CA VAL A 21 7.28 -13.80 36.90
C VAL A 21 6.98 -12.39 37.42
N PRO A 22 7.85 -11.38 37.21
CA PRO A 22 7.51 -10.02 37.59
C PRO A 22 6.25 -9.64 36.79
N ALA A 23 5.17 -9.34 37.50
CA ALA A 23 3.99 -8.72 36.90
C ALA A 23 4.49 -7.47 36.15
N GLY A 24 4.44 -7.53 34.79
CA GLY A 24 4.92 -6.47 33.95
C GLY A 24 4.25 -5.18 34.36
N ALA A 25 5.02 -4.23 34.86
CA ALA A 25 4.61 -2.88 35.08
C ALA A 25 4.24 -2.32 33.71
N GLY A 26 2.96 -2.37 33.34
CA GLY A 26 2.38 -1.63 32.24
C GLY A 26 2.49 -0.15 32.62
N GLY A 27 3.66 0.45 32.39
CA GLY A 27 3.89 1.86 32.62
C GLY A 27 2.86 2.66 31.84
N ALA A 28 2.08 3.52 32.50
CA ALA A 28 1.21 4.45 31.83
C ALA A 28 2.04 5.30 30.86
N GLN A 29 1.66 5.29 29.57
CA GLN A 29 2.34 6.10 28.56
C GLN A 29 2.29 7.58 28.95
N THR A 30 3.42 8.25 28.85
CA THR A 30 3.50 9.68 29.10
C THR A 30 2.73 10.46 28.01
N SER A 31 2.29 11.67 28.32
CA SER A 31 1.62 12.55 27.36
C SER A 31 2.47 12.77 26.10
N ASP A 32 3.79 12.84 26.27
CA ASP A 32 4.72 13.06 25.14
C ASP A 32 4.86 11.83 24.25
N GLU A 33 4.92 10.63 24.84
CA GLU A 33 4.91 9.37 24.06
C GLU A 33 3.61 9.21 23.27
N MET A 34 2.48 9.54 23.87
CA MET A 34 1.18 9.53 23.17
C MET A 34 1.14 10.55 22.03
N ALA A 35 1.63 11.76 22.26
CA ALA A 35 1.70 12.79 21.23
C ALA A 35 2.59 12.35 20.05
N TYR A 36 3.76 11.80 20.35
CA TYR A 36 4.68 11.27 19.34
C TYR A 36 4.05 10.15 18.51
N ALA A 37 3.39 9.20 19.15
CA ALA A 37 2.68 8.10 18.48
C ALA A 37 1.59 8.63 17.52
N LEU A 38 0.78 9.59 17.98
CA LEU A 38 -0.26 10.23 17.17
C LEU A 38 0.32 10.95 15.95
N VAL A 39 1.40 11.70 16.12
CA VAL A 39 2.09 12.39 15.00
C VAL A 39 2.56 11.37 13.96
N LYS A 40 3.17 10.28 14.40
CA LYS A 40 3.63 9.19 13.52
C LYS A 40 2.46 8.57 12.73
N GLU A 41 1.33 8.29 13.36
CA GLU A 41 0.13 7.79 12.69
C GLU A 41 -0.42 8.79 11.67
N ILE A 42 -0.49 10.09 12.04
CA ILE A 42 -0.92 11.16 11.13
C ILE A 42 -0.04 11.18 9.88
N GLU A 43 1.27 11.15 10.05
CA GLU A 43 2.21 11.16 8.92
C GLU A 43 2.07 9.93 8.04
N GLN A 44 1.88 8.76 8.63
CA GLN A 44 1.64 7.52 7.90
C GLN A 44 0.36 7.60 7.05
N HIS A 45 -0.77 8.01 7.63
CA HIS A 45 -2.03 8.16 6.91
C HIS A 45 -1.96 9.24 5.82
N ARG A 46 -1.27 10.33 6.10
CA ARG A 46 -1.00 11.40 5.15
C ARG A 46 -0.17 10.91 3.96
N ALA A 47 0.93 10.24 4.22
CA ALA A 47 1.78 9.65 3.19
C ALA A 47 1.01 8.65 2.31
N GLN A 48 0.20 7.77 2.92
CA GLN A 48 -0.67 6.84 2.20
C GLN A 48 -1.70 7.54 1.31
N THR A 49 -2.32 8.61 1.82
CA THR A 49 -3.28 9.42 1.06
C THR A 49 -2.61 10.05 -0.15
N TRP A 50 -1.49 10.71 0.05
CA TRP A 50 -0.75 11.39 -1.01
C TRP A 50 -0.16 10.44 -2.05
N HIS A 51 0.34 9.27 -1.63
CA HIS A 51 0.77 8.22 -2.55
C HIS A 51 -0.36 7.82 -3.50
N ARG A 52 -1.55 7.48 -2.94
CA ARG A 52 -2.72 7.07 -3.74
C ARG A 52 -3.19 8.18 -4.67
N GLN A 53 -3.26 9.42 -4.17
CA GLN A 53 -3.62 10.58 -5.00
C GLN A 53 -2.63 10.78 -6.16
N ARG A 54 -1.34 10.56 -5.93
CA ARG A 54 -0.33 10.65 -6.98
C ARG A 54 -0.47 9.55 -8.02
N VAL A 55 -0.77 8.33 -7.59
CA VAL A 55 -1.09 7.22 -8.51
C VAL A 55 -2.29 7.58 -9.40
N MET A 56 -3.35 8.08 -8.80
CA MET A 56 -4.57 8.49 -9.52
C MET A 56 -4.39 9.76 -10.38
N GLY A 57 -3.30 10.47 -10.25
CA GLY A 57 -3.09 11.74 -10.95
C GLY A 57 -4.08 12.83 -10.53
N ILE A 58 -4.48 12.85 -9.27
CA ILE A 58 -5.34 13.88 -8.69
C ILE A 58 -4.56 14.78 -7.76
N ARG A 59 -5.08 16.01 -7.54
CA ARG A 59 -4.45 17.01 -6.69
C ARG A 59 -4.26 16.46 -5.27
N ARG A 60 -3.06 16.70 -4.70
CA ARG A 60 -2.78 16.36 -3.30
C ARG A 60 -3.65 17.18 -2.35
N THR A 61 -4.22 16.51 -1.37
CA THR A 61 -4.84 17.19 -0.21
C THR A 61 -3.80 18.03 0.50
N ARG A 62 -4.07 19.32 0.65
CA ARG A 62 -3.19 20.24 1.36
C ARG A 62 -3.30 20.01 2.87
N THR A 63 -2.20 20.18 3.58
CA THR A 63 -2.20 20.39 5.02
C THR A 63 -2.51 21.86 5.31
N THR A 64 -3.38 22.12 6.27
CA THR A 64 -3.67 23.47 6.72
C THR A 64 -2.55 24.01 7.63
N PHE A 65 -2.53 25.31 7.85
CA PHE A 65 -1.62 25.93 8.81
C PHE A 65 -1.86 25.40 10.23
N LEU A 66 -3.14 25.26 10.63
CA LEU A 66 -3.54 24.73 11.94
C LEU A 66 -3.05 23.29 12.13
N GLU A 67 -3.19 22.42 11.11
CA GLU A 67 -2.69 21.04 11.16
C GLU A 67 -1.18 20.93 11.44
N ARG A 68 -0.42 21.99 11.19
CA ARG A 68 1.04 22.02 11.42
C ARG A 68 1.45 22.52 12.79
N ARG A 69 0.52 23.12 13.54
CA ARG A 69 0.77 23.74 14.85
C ARG A 69 -0.07 23.11 15.98
N VAL A 70 -0.65 21.95 15.74
CA VAL A 70 -1.42 21.23 16.76
C VAL A 70 -0.50 20.75 17.86
N GLY A 71 -0.76 21.21 19.10
CA GLY A 71 0.00 20.84 20.28
C GLY A 71 -0.78 20.03 21.32
N SER A 72 -2.13 20.07 21.29
CA SER A 72 -2.92 19.31 22.26
C SER A 72 -3.17 17.87 21.81
N LEU A 73 -3.18 16.93 22.75
CA LEU A 73 -3.46 15.50 22.47
C LEU A 73 -4.85 15.31 21.83
N GLU A 74 -5.84 16.06 22.26
CA GLU A 74 -7.19 15.95 21.70
C GLU A 74 -7.23 16.37 20.23
N LEU A 75 -6.62 17.48 19.88
CA LEU A 75 -6.52 17.92 18.48
C LEU A 75 -5.67 16.97 17.64
N LEU A 76 -4.63 16.36 18.20
CA LEU A 76 -3.86 15.33 17.50
C LEU A 76 -4.70 14.09 17.20
N ARG A 77 -5.54 13.63 18.14
CA ARG A 77 -6.48 12.52 17.90
C ARG A 77 -7.46 12.84 16.77
N GLN A 78 -8.06 14.03 16.78
CA GLN A 78 -8.98 14.47 15.73
C GLN A 78 -8.30 14.56 14.37
N LEU A 79 -7.07 15.05 14.33
CA LEU A 79 -6.26 15.15 13.12
C LEU A 79 -5.88 13.76 12.57
N ARG A 80 -5.44 12.82 13.44
CA ARG A 80 -5.21 11.44 13.12
C ARG A 80 -6.44 10.80 12.46
N ASP A 81 -7.62 10.95 13.07
CA ASP A 81 -8.86 10.38 12.56
C ASP A 81 -9.26 10.98 11.21
N THR A 82 -9.01 12.27 11.03
CA THR A 82 -9.24 12.96 9.77
C THR A 82 -8.35 12.37 8.66
N TRP A 83 -7.06 12.20 8.89
CA TRP A 83 -6.16 11.62 7.89
C TRP A 83 -6.41 10.13 7.67
N ARG A 84 -6.81 9.39 8.70
CA ARG A 84 -7.26 8.00 8.58
C ARG A 84 -8.47 7.88 7.65
N ARG A 85 -9.50 8.72 7.83
CA ARG A 85 -10.66 8.76 6.92
C ARG A 85 -10.25 9.11 5.49
N ARG A 86 -9.39 10.11 5.29
CA ARG A 86 -8.84 10.49 3.97
C ARG A 86 -8.09 9.32 3.31
N ALA A 87 -7.30 8.57 4.07
CA ALA A 87 -6.57 7.41 3.59
C ALA A 87 -7.51 6.26 3.15
N VAL A 88 -8.59 6.01 3.90
CA VAL A 88 -9.63 5.03 3.54
C VAL A 88 -10.34 5.44 2.26
N ILE A 89 -10.77 6.70 2.14
CA ILE A 89 -11.43 7.22 0.93
C ILE A 89 -10.49 7.09 -0.29
N ALA A 90 -9.24 7.50 -0.15
CA ALA A 90 -8.26 7.39 -1.23
C ALA A 90 -8.01 5.93 -1.64
N ARG A 91 -8.02 4.98 -0.69
CA ARG A 91 -7.92 3.54 -0.97
C ARG A 91 -9.14 3.03 -1.76
N LYS A 92 -10.35 3.37 -1.29
CA LYS A 92 -11.60 2.98 -1.98
C LYS A 92 -11.66 3.53 -3.40
N ARG A 93 -11.22 4.77 -3.60
CA ARG A 93 -11.17 5.40 -4.93
C ARG A 93 -10.12 4.77 -5.84
N LEU A 94 -8.94 4.41 -5.30
CA LEU A 94 -7.86 3.80 -6.08
C LEU A 94 -8.30 2.50 -6.77
N VAL A 95 -9.06 1.65 -6.09
CA VAL A 95 -9.51 0.36 -6.65
C VAL A 95 -10.68 0.48 -7.63
N ARG A 96 -11.21 1.68 -7.83
CA ARG A 96 -12.36 1.97 -8.70
C ARG A 96 -12.04 3.13 -9.67
N PRO A 97 -11.19 2.90 -10.69
CA PRO A 97 -11.00 3.89 -11.75
C PRO A 97 -12.32 4.20 -12.44
N PRO A 98 -12.55 5.40 -12.99
CA PRO A 98 -13.79 5.81 -13.62
C PRO A 98 -14.24 4.86 -14.75
N HIS A 99 -13.32 4.47 -15.63
CA HIS A 99 -13.60 3.57 -16.77
C HIS A 99 -13.16 2.13 -16.49
N ARG A 100 -13.28 1.66 -15.24
CA ARG A 100 -12.81 0.34 -14.83
C ARG A 100 -13.32 -0.79 -15.73
N ALA A 101 -14.59 -0.75 -16.15
CA ALA A 101 -15.16 -1.78 -17.03
C ALA A 101 -14.46 -1.81 -18.39
N ALA A 102 -14.21 -0.65 -18.99
CA ALA A 102 -13.48 -0.53 -20.23
C ALA A 102 -12.07 -1.09 -20.13
N TRP A 103 -11.33 -0.73 -19.06
CA TRP A 103 -9.98 -1.25 -18.84
C TRP A 103 -9.93 -2.75 -18.60
N LEU A 104 -10.94 -3.32 -17.94
CA LEU A 104 -11.03 -4.77 -17.77
C LEU A 104 -11.37 -5.48 -19.08
N CYS A 105 -12.17 -4.86 -19.96
CA CYS A 105 -12.41 -5.39 -21.31
C CYS A 105 -11.12 -5.39 -22.13
N ILE A 106 -10.40 -4.27 -22.22
CA ILE A 106 -9.12 -4.17 -22.91
C ILE A 106 -8.12 -5.22 -22.36
N HIS A 107 -7.95 -5.29 -21.04
CA HIS A 107 -7.07 -6.26 -20.41
C HIS A 107 -7.35 -7.71 -20.83
N ARG A 108 -8.60 -8.10 -21.00
CA ARG A 108 -8.99 -9.45 -21.42
C ARG A 108 -8.33 -9.88 -22.71
N TYR A 109 -8.08 -8.93 -23.62
CA TYR A 109 -7.49 -9.17 -24.93
C TYR A 109 -6.00 -8.84 -25.01
N GLU A 110 -5.45 -8.10 -24.07
CA GLU A 110 -4.03 -7.68 -24.08
C GLU A 110 -3.10 -8.65 -23.32
N GLY A 111 -3.55 -9.31 -22.25
CA GLY A 111 -2.77 -10.34 -21.58
C GLY A 111 -2.67 -10.20 -20.07
N SER A 112 -1.70 -10.87 -19.45
CA SER A 112 -1.53 -10.92 -18.01
C SER A 112 -1.17 -9.58 -17.40
N TRP A 113 -1.76 -9.25 -16.22
CA TRP A 113 -1.33 -8.08 -15.45
C TRP A 113 0.17 -8.08 -15.09
N LYS A 114 0.80 -9.24 -15.11
CA LYS A 114 2.23 -9.41 -14.77
C LYS A 114 3.10 -9.72 -15.99
N ASP A 115 2.62 -9.50 -17.20
CA ASP A 115 3.39 -9.76 -18.41
C ASP A 115 4.70 -8.94 -18.42
N PRO A 116 5.88 -9.58 -18.37
CA PRO A 116 7.17 -8.90 -18.33
C PRO A 116 7.78 -8.65 -19.71
N ASN A 117 7.10 -9.04 -20.78
CA ASN A 117 7.70 -9.12 -22.11
C ASN A 117 7.79 -7.74 -22.77
N ALA A 118 9.03 -7.39 -23.18
CA ALA A 118 9.26 -6.19 -23.97
C ALA A 118 8.72 -6.37 -25.41
N PRO A 119 8.31 -5.30 -26.08
CA PRO A 119 8.35 -3.89 -25.65
C PRO A 119 7.16 -3.44 -24.82
N TYR A 120 6.16 -4.29 -24.62
CA TYR A 120 4.91 -3.99 -23.93
C TYR A 120 4.84 -4.73 -22.60
N TYR A 121 4.32 -4.07 -21.55
CA TYR A 121 4.37 -4.60 -20.19
C TYR A 121 3.02 -4.54 -19.50
N GLY A 122 2.72 -5.59 -18.74
CA GLY A 122 1.54 -5.69 -17.89
C GLY A 122 0.24 -5.93 -18.66
N GLY A 123 -0.87 -5.98 -17.97
CA GLY A 123 -2.15 -6.38 -18.53
C GLY A 123 -2.83 -5.35 -19.44
N LEU A 124 -2.25 -4.16 -19.58
CA LEU A 124 -2.68 -3.16 -20.56
C LEU A 124 -1.59 -2.92 -21.62
N GLN A 125 -0.59 -3.78 -21.72
CA GLN A 125 0.46 -3.78 -22.74
C GLN A 125 1.05 -2.39 -23.00
N MET A 126 1.50 -1.73 -21.92
CA MET A 126 2.04 -0.37 -21.98
C MET A 126 3.53 -0.40 -22.33
N ASP A 127 3.92 0.25 -23.43
CA ASP A 127 5.33 0.45 -23.76
C ASP A 127 6.03 1.40 -22.75
N ILE A 128 7.35 1.45 -22.82
CA ILE A 128 8.15 2.23 -21.88
C ILE A 128 7.92 3.75 -22.05
N THR A 129 7.61 4.23 -23.24
CA THR A 129 7.32 5.65 -23.52
C THR A 129 5.99 6.05 -22.88
N PHE A 130 4.97 5.22 -23.04
CA PHE A 130 3.69 5.41 -22.35
C PHE A 130 3.86 5.44 -20.83
N GLN A 131 4.65 4.49 -20.28
CA GLN A 131 4.93 4.44 -18.85
C GLN A 131 5.72 5.67 -18.36
N ARG A 132 6.68 6.19 -19.14
CA ARG A 132 7.41 7.42 -18.83
C ARG A 132 6.50 8.64 -18.81
N THR A 133 5.55 8.71 -19.72
CA THR A 133 4.62 9.84 -19.87
C THR A 133 3.56 9.84 -18.76
N TYR A 134 2.84 8.74 -18.59
CA TYR A 134 1.65 8.68 -17.74
C TYR A 134 1.88 7.96 -16.42
N GLY A 135 2.89 7.09 -16.33
CA GLY A 135 3.22 6.26 -15.18
C GLY A 135 4.55 6.58 -14.49
N ARG A 136 5.20 7.70 -14.82
CA ARG A 136 6.57 8.04 -14.38
C ARG A 136 6.82 7.83 -12.89
N TYR A 137 5.84 8.15 -12.04
CA TYR A 137 5.95 7.94 -10.59
C TYR A 137 6.08 6.47 -10.21
N LEU A 138 5.27 5.61 -10.83
CA LEU A 138 5.29 4.16 -10.60
C LEU A 138 6.53 3.54 -11.21
N LEU A 139 6.88 3.94 -12.43
CA LEU A 139 8.07 3.46 -13.13
C LEU A 139 9.34 3.66 -12.29
N ARG A 140 9.51 4.84 -11.66
CA ARG A 140 10.66 5.13 -10.80
C ARG A 140 10.67 4.31 -9.49
N ARG A 141 9.51 3.94 -8.97
CA ARG A 141 9.40 3.25 -7.66
C ARG A 141 9.36 1.74 -7.77
N LYS A 142 8.80 1.22 -8.85
CA LYS A 142 8.48 -0.19 -9.00
C LYS A 142 9.09 -0.84 -10.25
N GLY A 143 9.66 -0.04 -11.17
CA GLY A 143 10.05 -0.50 -12.49
C GLY A 143 8.84 -0.58 -13.43
N THR A 144 8.90 -1.46 -14.42
CA THR A 144 7.93 -1.61 -15.50
C THR A 144 6.54 -2.06 -15.04
N ALA A 145 5.52 -1.86 -15.89
CA ALA A 145 4.11 -1.99 -15.55
C ALA A 145 3.69 -3.39 -15.05
N ASN A 146 4.40 -4.44 -15.42
CA ASN A 146 4.18 -5.79 -14.90
C ASN A 146 4.36 -5.91 -13.37
N ARG A 147 5.04 -4.94 -12.75
CA ARG A 147 5.21 -4.85 -11.29
C ARG A 147 4.16 -3.97 -10.60
N TRP A 148 3.28 -3.35 -11.38
CA TRP A 148 2.21 -2.51 -10.85
C TRP A 148 0.96 -3.35 -10.61
N THR A 149 0.16 -2.95 -9.63
CA THR A 149 -1.15 -3.58 -9.42
C THR A 149 -2.08 -3.26 -10.58
N PRO A 150 -3.13 -4.07 -10.82
CA PRO A 150 -4.14 -3.77 -11.84
C PRO A 150 -4.71 -2.36 -11.74
N ALA A 151 -5.01 -1.90 -10.52
CA ALA A 151 -5.50 -0.55 -10.28
C ALA A 151 -4.49 0.53 -10.71
N GLU A 152 -3.20 0.33 -10.42
CA GLU A 152 -2.14 1.27 -10.81
C GLU A 152 -1.98 1.35 -12.33
N GLN A 153 -2.08 0.21 -13.03
CA GLN A 153 -2.07 0.18 -14.49
C GLN A 153 -3.27 0.91 -15.07
N MET A 154 -4.49 0.59 -14.60
CA MET A 154 -5.71 1.27 -15.03
C MET A 154 -5.66 2.78 -14.78
N TRP A 155 -5.18 3.24 -13.62
CA TRP A 155 -5.03 4.66 -13.34
C TRP A 155 -3.97 5.35 -14.22
N THR A 156 -2.97 4.61 -14.68
CA THR A 156 -2.01 5.14 -15.65
C THR A 156 -2.68 5.33 -17.01
N ALA A 157 -3.50 4.39 -17.44
CA ALA A 157 -4.33 4.50 -18.64
C ALA A 157 -5.38 5.64 -18.52
N GLU A 158 -6.01 5.80 -17.37
CA GLU A 158 -6.89 6.94 -17.06
C GLU A 158 -6.21 8.30 -17.25
N LYS A 159 -4.93 8.41 -16.93
CA LYS A 159 -4.19 9.66 -17.16
C LYS A 159 -3.99 9.94 -18.65
N ALA A 160 -3.73 8.92 -19.45
CA ALA A 160 -3.65 9.06 -20.90
C ALA A 160 -4.99 9.46 -21.51
N LEU A 161 -6.07 8.81 -21.05
CA LEU A 161 -7.43 9.14 -21.48
C LEU A 161 -7.78 10.61 -21.19
N ARG A 162 -7.51 11.08 -19.96
CA ARG A 162 -7.72 12.49 -19.56
C ARG A 162 -6.81 13.48 -20.28
N ALA A 163 -5.68 13.03 -20.79
CA ALA A 163 -4.79 13.84 -21.62
C ALA A 163 -5.19 13.87 -23.11
N GLY A 164 -6.40 13.42 -23.44
CA GLY A 164 -6.93 13.45 -24.80
C GLY A 164 -6.53 12.27 -25.68
N ARG A 165 -5.81 11.26 -25.14
CA ARG A 165 -5.44 10.07 -25.93
C ARG A 165 -6.63 9.14 -26.22
N GLY A 166 -7.73 9.26 -25.47
CA GLY A 166 -8.85 8.34 -25.55
C GLY A 166 -8.40 6.89 -25.33
N PHE A 167 -9.03 5.98 -26.07
CA PHE A 167 -8.67 4.56 -26.12
C PHE A 167 -7.77 4.20 -27.31
N TYR A 168 -7.34 5.19 -28.10
CA TYR A 168 -6.48 4.98 -29.27
C TYR A 168 -5.14 4.26 -29.03
N PRO A 169 -4.52 4.29 -27.84
CA PRO A 169 -3.36 3.45 -27.57
C PRO A 169 -3.62 1.94 -27.69
N TRP A 170 -4.91 1.53 -27.68
CA TRP A 170 -5.37 0.13 -27.82
C TRP A 170 -6.35 -0.02 -28.97
N PRO A 171 -6.00 0.29 -30.25
CA PRO A 171 -6.99 0.51 -31.31
C PRO A 171 -7.81 -0.74 -31.63
N ASN A 172 -7.21 -1.91 -31.63
CA ASN A 172 -7.87 -3.17 -31.96
C ASN A 172 -8.75 -3.65 -30.82
N THR A 173 -8.20 -3.71 -29.61
CA THR A 173 -8.92 -4.15 -28.41
C THR A 173 -10.01 -3.16 -28.00
N ALA A 174 -9.78 -1.86 -28.18
CA ALA A 174 -10.80 -0.84 -27.92
C ALA A 174 -12.00 -0.97 -28.86
N ARG A 175 -11.78 -1.25 -30.16
CA ARG A 175 -12.91 -1.57 -31.08
C ARG A 175 -13.65 -2.83 -30.65
N HIS A 176 -12.93 -3.88 -30.26
CA HIS A 176 -13.54 -5.11 -29.75
C HIS A 176 -14.40 -4.87 -28.52
N CYS A 177 -14.05 -3.87 -27.72
CA CYS A 177 -14.77 -3.46 -26.52
C CYS A 177 -15.85 -2.39 -26.77
N GLY A 178 -16.07 -1.97 -28.01
CA GLY A 178 -17.04 -0.92 -28.36
C GLY A 178 -16.68 0.47 -27.79
N LEU A 179 -15.38 0.77 -27.69
CA LEU A 179 -14.86 2.01 -27.12
C LEU A 179 -14.34 2.99 -28.19
N LEU A 180 -14.25 2.54 -29.45
CA LEU A 180 -13.87 3.28 -30.67
C LEU A 180 -14.81 2.94 -31.78
#